data_92c303b4eac6bc9ace5df334847a8753
#
_entry.id   92c303b4eac6bc9ace5df334847a8753
#
_cell.length_a   1.000
_cell.length_b   1.000
_cell.length_c   1.000
_cell.angle_alpha   90.00
_cell.angle_beta   90.00
_cell.angle_gamma   90.00
#
_symmetry.space_group_name_H-M   'P 1'
#
loop_
_entity.id
_entity.type
_entity.pdbx_description
1 polymer ?
#
loop_
_entity_poly.entity_id
_entity_poly.type
_entity_poly.pdbx_seq_one_letter_code
_entity_poly.pdbx_strand_id
1 'polypeptide(L)'
;MITRPLLASAILLSVGLSACGEKPHAPAPVASSQPTLAVASAEVDDLKPVAATVTSYKMAQATARLAGVLTTLNVKEGDEVRAGQRIGFVHDSRIAPQTSAYAAAAAAADAQAVQAQAQYNRVKTLYDKGIYAKAALDQAEAAWKAAEANTRAARAQTAANAAYGDQGAIYAPDSGKVLTVDAPKGAVVMMGQSIATITSGAPVVRIELPEGQSQALQVGQSVRLEADSREATGSITRVYPSVTQGQVEADVTPAGFESLPVGAKVTAFVSLGRRQAILLPRNYVTTRYGLDYVKLAQKDGGVMETTVETAPYDAQHMEILGGLNPGDRVAPYGAR
;
A
#
# COMPACT_ATOMS: atom_id res chain seq x y z
N MET A 1 1.41 -5.45 -102.33
CA MET A 1 2.06 -6.46 -103.16
C MET A 1 1.81 -7.76 -102.48
N ILE A 2 0.80 -8.56 -102.92
CA ILE A 2 1.06 -9.77 -103.73
C ILE A 2 1.64 -10.87 -102.78
N THR A 3 1.09 -12.01 -102.48
CA THR A 3 0.12 -12.92 -103.13
C THR A 3 -0.21 -14.06 -102.18
N ARG A 4 -1.42 -14.49 -102.22
CA ARG A 4 -1.86 -15.93 -101.98
C ARG A 4 -1.24 -16.82 -103.11
N PRO A 5 -1.30 -18.18 -103.14
CA PRO A 5 -2.45 -19.05 -102.79
C PRO A 5 -2.05 -20.49 -102.25
N LEU A 6 -3.01 -21.24 -101.89
CA LEU A 6 -3.76 -22.42 -102.47
C LEU A 6 -3.41 -23.80 -101.92
N LEU A 7 -4.39 -24.50 -101.38
CA LEU A 7 -5.07 -25.68 -101.79
C LEU A 7 -4.38 -27.04 -101.54
N ALA A 8 -5.00 -27.98 -100.81
CA ALA A 8 -5.67 -29.19 -101.21
C ALA A 8 -5.87 -30.08 -99.99
N SER A 9 -7.08 -30.43 -99.55
CA SER A 9 -7.96 -31.49 -99.98
C SER A 9 -7.46 -32.94 -99.76
N ALA A 10 -8.08 -33.68 -98.89
CA ALA A 10 -8.58 -35.06 -98.97
C ALA A 10 -8.88 -35.58 -97.56
N ILE A 11 -10.13 -35.82 -97.19
CA ILE A 11 -11.07 -36.93 -97.39
C ILE A 11 -10.75 -38.23 -96.57
N LEU A 12 -11.74 -38.57 -95.71
CA LEU A 12 -12.15 -39.87 -95.18
C LEU A 12 -11.30 -40.55 -94.08
N LEU A 13 -11.83 -40.84 -92.89
CA LEU A 13 -12.61 -42.07 -92.58
C LEU A 13 -13.16 -41.99 -91.16
N SER A 14 -14.43 -42.27 -91.05
CA SER A 14 -15.21 -42.42 -89.82
C SER A 14 -14.86 -43.74 -89.11
N VAL A 15 -14.57 -43.70 -87.80
CA VAL A 15 -14.85 -44.84 -86.91
C VAL A 15 -15.33 -44.28 -85.60
N GLY A 16 -16.59 -44.59 -85.25
CA GLY A 16 -17.15 -44.25 -83.96
C GLY A 16 -16.62 -45.15 -82.87
N LEU A 17 -16.34 -44.56 -81.75
CA LEU A 17 -16.33 -45.22 -80.44
C LEU A 17 -16.98 -44.27 -79.44
N SER A 18 -18.21 -44.64 -79.06
CA SER A 18 -18.88 -44.10 -77.86
C SER A 18 -18.12 -44.51 -76.60
N ALA A 19 -17.39 -43.55 -76.02
CA ALA A 19 -16.88 -43.67 -74.67
C ALA A 19 -17.72 -42.76 -73.76
N CYS A 20 -18.50 -43.36 -72.86
CA CYS A 20 -19.12 -42.68 -71.72
C CYS A 20 -18.08 -41.97 -70.91
N GLY A 21 -18.05 -40.67 -71.01
CA GLY A 21 -17.27 -39.83 -70.13
C GLY A 21 -17.99 -39.73 -68.76
N GLU A 22 -17.52 -40.50 -67.84
CA GLU A 22 -17.84 -40.34 -66.42
C GLU A 22 -17.26 -38.97 -65.97
N LYS A 23 -18.12 -38.05 -65.60
CA LYS A 23 -17.75 -36.80 -65.02
C LYS A 23 -16.96 -37.12 -63.78
N PRO A 24 -15.75 -36.53 -63.56
CA PRO A 24 -15.06 -36.68 -62.28
C PRO A 24 -15.95 -36.14 -61.16
N HIS A 25 -16.40 -37.06 -60.32
CA HIS A 25 -17.10 -36.75 -59.07
C HIS A 25 -16.12 -35.93 -58.23
N ALA A 26 -16.39 -34.63 -58.06
CA ALA A 26 -15.70 -33.82 -57.06
C ALA A 26 -15.91 -34.53 -55.72
N PRO A 27 -14.86 -34.78 -54.95
CA PRO A 27 -15.02 -35.44 -53.66
C PRO A 27 -15.99 -34.57 -52.85
N ALA A 28 -17.08 -35.19 -52.39
CA ALA A 28 -17.98 -34.55 -51.47
C ALA A 28 -17.20 -34.03 -50.27
N PRO A 29 -17.47 -32.83 -49.77
CA PRO A 29 -16.81 -32.31 -48.61
C PRO A 29 -17.04 -33.30 -47.48
N VAL A 30 -15.97 -33.88 -46.98
CA VAL A 30 -15.98 -34.75 -45.79
C VAL A 30 -16.45 -33.88 -44.65
N ALA A 31 -17.71 -34.05 -44.26
CA ALA A 31 -18.27 -33.47 -43.07
C ALA A 31 -17.48 -34.05 -41.88
N SER A 32 -16.41 -33.43 -41.51
CA SER A 32 -15.67 -33.77 -40.30
C SER A 32 -16.57 -33.41 -39.11
N SER A 33 -17.14 -34.42 -38.48
CA SER A 33 -17.92 -34.30 -37.24
C SER A 33 -17.02 -33.96 -36.05
N GLN A 34 -16.25 -32.89 -36.17
CA GLN A 34 -15.54 -32.38 -35.02
C GLN A 34 -16.55 -31.73 -34.05
N PRO A 35 -16.45 -32.00 -32.76
CA PRO A 35 -17.35 -31.38 -31.79
C PRO A 35 -17.20 -29.87 -31.88
N THR A 36 -18.28 -29.19 -32.28
CA THR A 36 -18.31 -27.73 -32.35
C THR A 36 -18.82 -27.15 -31.04
N LEU A 37 -18.20 -26.11 -30.56
CA LEU A 37 -18.65 -25.31 -29.42
C LEU A 37 -19.51 -24.14 -29.93
N ALA A 38 -20.67 -23.95 -29.35
CA ALA A 38 -21.48 -22.76 -29.61
C ALA A 38 -20.88 -21.58 -28.81
N VAL A 39 -20.61 -20.49 -29.51
CA VAL A 39 -20.14 -19.26 -28.91
C VAL A 39 -21.28 -18.64 -28.12
N ALA A 40 -21.10 -18.51 -26.81
CA ALA A 40 -22.04 -17.87 -25.92
C ALA A 40 -21.41 -16.64 -25.27
N SER A 41 -22.22 -15.62 -25.05
CA SER A 41 -21.84 -14.50 -24.19
C SER A 41 -21.91 -14.93 -22.74
N ALA A 42 -20.83 -14.72 -22.00
CA ALA A 42 -20.73 -14.98 -20.57
C ALA A 42 -20.62 -13.65 -19.83
N GLU A 43 -21.21 -13.59 -18.67
CA GLU A 43 -21.03 -12.46 -17.76
C GLU A 43 -19.70 -12.62 -17.04
N VAL A 44 -18.80 -11.66 -17.22
CA VAL A 44 -17.46 -11.65 -16.63
C VAL A 44 -17.23 -10.38 -15.83
N ASP A 45 -16.31 -10.45 -14.88
CA ASP A 45 -15.89 -9.26 -14.14
C ASP A 45 -15.17 -8.25 -15.04
N ASP A 46 -15.57 -7.00 -14.97
CA ASP A 46 -14.90 -5.89 -15.66
C ASP A 46 -13.68 -5.45 -14.85
N LEU A 47 -12.57 -6.17 -15.04
CA LEU A 47 -11.31 -5.90 -14.33
C LEU A 47 -10.61 -4.69 -14.94
N LYS A 48 -10.35 -3.68 -14.11
CA LYS A 48 -9.57 -2.51 -14.52
C LYS A 48 -8.23 -2.51 -13.80
N PRO A 49 -7.12 -2.33 -14.54
CA PRO A 49 -5.81 -2.12 -13.92
C PRO A 49 -5.76 -0.74 -13.28
N VAL A 50 -5.40 -0.68 -12.02
CA VAL A 50 -5.19 0.56 -11.27
C VAL A 50 -3.82 0.56 -10.62
N ALA A 51 -3.22 1.74 -10.52
CA ALA A 51 -1.97 1.91 -9.83
C ALA A 51 -2.18 1.70 -8.33
N ALA A 52 -1.26 0.97 -7.72
CA ALA A 52 -1.27 0.70 -6.30
C ALA A 52 0.13 0.83 -5.71
N THR A 53 0.21 1.10 -4.42
CA THR A 53 1.48 1.25 -3.72
C THR A 53 1.45 0.46 -2.42
N VAL A 54 2.50 -0.31 -2.17
CA VAL A 54 2.67 -0.98 -0.88
C VAL A 54 2.89 0.07 0.20
N THR A 55 2.10 0.02 1.26
CA THR A 55 2.23 0.90 2.42
C THR A 55 2.09 0.08 3.70
N SER A 56 2.24 0.72 4.84
CA SER A 56 1.98 0.08 6.13
C SER A 56 0.59 0.47 6.61
N TYR A 57 -0.06 -0.44 7.31
CA TYR A 57 -1.38 -0.19 7.92
C TYR A 57 -1.38 1.02 8.85
N LYS A 58 -0.25 1.24 9.57
CA LYS A 58 -0.01 2.41 10.41
C LYS A 58 1.37 2.98 10.14
N MET A 59 1.44 4.29 10.12
CA MET A 59 2.69 5.05 10.17
C MET A 59 2.61 5.99 11.36
N ALA A 60 3.63 5.99 12.19
CA ALA A 60 3.72 6.82 13.38
C ALA A 60 5.03 7.58 13.38
N GLN A 61 4.98 8.88 13.66
CA GLN A 61 6.17 9.74 13.70
C GLN A 61 6.66 9.88 15.13
N ALA A 62 7.93 9.58 15.33
CA ALA A 62 8.63 9.90 16.56
C ALA A 62 9.09 11.36 16.49
N THR A 63 8.45 12.23 17.26
CA THR A 63 8.69 13.68 17.20
C THR A 63 9.51 14.17 18.39
N ALA A 64 10.28 15.24 18.18
CA ALA A 64 10.96 15.95 19.25
C ALA A 64 9.95 16.69 20.12
N ARG A 65 10.04 16.52 21.46
CA ARG A 65 9.21 17.24 22.43
C ARG A 65 9.90 18.50 22.96
N LEU A 66 11.20 18.64 22.67
CA LEU A 66 12.06 19.72 23.08
C LEU A 66 12.84 20.25 21.88
N ALA A 67 13.01 21.56 21.79
CA ALA A 67 13.91 22.15 20.81
C ALA A 67 15.38 22.09 21.33
N GLY A 68 16.31 21.73 20.44
CA GLY A 68 17.72 21.60 20.81
C GLY A 68 18.53 20.82 19.80
N VAL A 69 19.65 20.25 20.22
CA VAL A 69 20.53 19.43 19.39
C VAL A 69 20.24 17.95 19.64
N LEU A 70 20.03 17.18 18.59
CA LEU A 70 19.88 15.72 18.64
C LEU A 70 21.25 15.08 18.96
N THR A 71 21.55 14.88 20.24
CA THR A 71 22.86 14.39 20.68
C THR A 71 23.05 12.89 20.53
N THR A 72 21.97 12.14 20.66
CA THR A 72 21.98 10.69 20.44
C THR A 72 20.82 10.27 19.56
N LEU A 73 21.11 9.35 18.64
CA LEU A 73 20.14 8.64 17.83
C LEU A 73 20.62 7.19 17.73
N ASN A 74 19.85 6.26 18.27
CA ASN A 74 20.24 4.86 18.44
C ASN A 74 19.57 3.92 17.43
N VAL A 75 18.95 4.49 16.40
CA VAL A 75 18.24 3.74 15.36
C VAL A 75 18.66 4.21 13.98
N LYS A 76 18.54 3.29 13.01
CA LYS A 76 18.75 3.50 11.59
C LYS A 76 17.54 3.03 10.82
N GLU A 77 17.43 3.42 9.55
CA GLU A 77 16.44 2.91 8.64
C GLU A 77 16.54 1.39 8.52
N GLY A 78 15.41 0.72 8.63
CA GLY A 78 15.31 -0.72 8.62
C GLY A 78 15.38 -1.41 10.00
N ASP A 79 15.76 -0.70 11.07
CA ASP A 79 15.81 -1.27 12.43
C ASP A 79 14.39 -1.55 12.97
N GLU A 80 14.26 -2.60 13.77
CA GLU A 80 13.04 -2.89 14.51
C GLU A 80 13.06 -2.20 15.87
N VAL A 81 11.94 -1.56 16.22
CA VAL A 81 11.75 -0.87 17.49
C VAL A 81 10.47 -1.33 18.19
N ARG A 82 10.44 -1.17 19.51
CA ARG A 82 9.26 -1.44 20.33
C ARG A 82 8.61 -0.13 20.78
N ALA A 83 7.29 -0.14 20.94
CA ALA A 83 6.57 0.99 21.53
C ALA A 83 7.19 1.40 22.88
N GLY A 84 7.42 2.69 23.07
CA GLY A 84 8.09 3.23 24.27
C GLY A 84 9.60 3.04 24.34
N GLN A 85 10.23 2.40 23.33
CA GLN A 85 11.69 2.32 23.26
C GLN A 85 12.28 3.70 23.02
N ARG A 86 13.29 4.08 23.83
CA ARG A 86 14.02 5.34 23.61
C ARG A 86 14.94 5.20 22.40
N ILE A 87 14.66 5.99 21.36
CA ILE A 87 15.41 5.97 20.10
C ILE A 87 16.42 7.10 19.97
N GLY A 88 16.27 8.18 20.77
CA GLY A 88 17.17 9.31 20.71
C GLY A 88 17.06 10.23 21.91
N PHE A 89 17.87 11.30 21.91
CA PHE A 89 17.82 12.34 22.93
C PHE A 89 18.19 13.71 22.33
N VAL A 90 17.32 14.69 22.56
CA VAL A 90 17.55 16.11 22.24
C VAL A 90 18.05 16.82 23.48
N HIS A 91 19.14 17.51 23.34
CA HIS A 91 19.76 18.31 24.43
C HIS A 91 19.55 19.80 24.18
N ASP A 92 18.94 20.50 25.15
CA ASP A 92 18.94 21.95 25.22
C ASP A 92 20.01 22.40 26.23
N SER A 93 21.03 23.07 25.73
CA SER A 93 22.16 23.52 26.55
C SER A 93 21.81 24.53 27.66
N ARG A 94 20.60 25.13 27.60
CA ARG A 94 20.13 26.10 28.60
C ARG A 94 19.60 25.43 29.87
N ILE A 95 19.08 24.19 29.75
CA ILE A 95 18.39 23.52 30.86
C ILE A 95 19.33 23.18 32.01
N ALA A 96 20.51 22.65 31.74
CA ALA A 96 21.45 22.26 32.79
C ALA A 96 21.93 23.43 33.66
N PRO A 97 22.37 24.58 33.10
CA PRO A 97 22.71 25.75 33.90
C PRO A 97 21.53 26.31 34.69
N GLN A 98 20.33 26.31 34.10
CA GLN A 98 19.11 26.78 34.75
C GLN A 98 18.71 25.87 35.93
N THR A 99 18.83 24.55 35.77
CA THR A 99 18.59 23.57 36.85
C THR A 99 19.57 23.81 37.99
N SER A 100 20.86 24.08 37.70
CA SER A 100 21.87 24.39 38.69
C SER A 100 21.55 25.67 39.44
N ALA A 101 21.07 26.72 38.75
CA ALA A 101 20.67 27.98 39.39
C ALA A 101 19.46 27.75 40.33
N TYR A 102 18.44 27.00 39.91
CA TYR A 102 17.31 26.65 40.78
C TYR A 102 17.73 25.79 41.96
N ALA A 103 18.66 24.84 41.78
CA ALA A 103 19.20 24.05 42.87
C ALA A 103 19.95 24.88 43.90
N ALA A 104 20.72 25.88 43.45
CA ALA A 104 21.38 26.83 44.35
C ALA A 104 20.38 27.69 45.15
N ALA A 105 19.28 28.15 44.50
CA ALA A 105 18.20 28.84 45.15
C ALA A 105 17.48 27.98 46.20
N ALA A 106 17.26 26.69 45.87
CA ALA A 106 16.68 25.73 46.81
C ALA A 106 17.58 25.48 48.02
N ALA A 107 18.90 25.39 47.83
CA ALA A 107 19.87 25.25 48.92
C ALA A 107 19.90 26.49 49.84
N ALA A 108 19.77 27.69 49.27
CA ALA A 108 19.68 28.92 50.05
C ALA A 108 18.38 28.97 50.88
N ALA A 109 17.25 28.60 50.31
CA ALA A 109 15.97 28.52 51.01
C ALA A 109 16.00 27.46 52.14
N ASP A 110 16.69 26.34 51.90
CA ASP A 110 16.88 25.28 52.91
C ASP A 110 17.70 25.76 54.10
N ALA A 111 18.78 26.50 53.86
CA ALA A 111 19.58 27.12 54.92
C ALA A 111 18.75 28.10 55.75
N GLN A 112 17.85 28.90 55.11
CA GLN A 112 16.93 29.80 55.83
C GLN A 112 15.93 29.05 56.68
N ALA A 113 15.38 27.91 56.18
CA ALA A 113 14.46 27.05 56.92
C ALA A 113 15.14 26.42 58.15
N VAL A 114 16.40 25.95 58.02
CA VAL A 114 17.21 25.44 59.15
C VAL A 114 17.41 26.50 60.21
N GLN A 115 17.73 27.74 59.80
CA GLN A 115 17.90 28.88 60.71
C GLN A 115 16.59 29.21 61.43
N ALA A 116 15.46 29.27 60.71
CA ALA A 116 14.14 29.55 61.27
C ALA A 116 13.71 28.46 62.26
N GLN A 117 13.97 27.19 61.91
CA GLN A 117 13.70 26.06 62.78
C GLN A 117 14.53 26.11 64.10
N ALA A 118 15.82 26.43 63.99
CA ALA A 118 16.67 26.60 65.18
C ALA A 118 16.14 27.74 66.08
N GLN A 119 15.70 28.86 65.50
CA GLN A 119 15.10 29.96 66.24
C GLN A 119 13.75 29.54 66.89
N TYR A 120 12.88 28.84 66.16
CA TYR A 120 11.62 28.30 66.73
C TYR A 120 11.93 27.38 67.93
N ASN A 121 12.84 26.42 67.79
CA ASN A 121 13.21 25.52 68.88
C ASN A 121 13.74 26.24 70.11
N ARG A 122 14.52 27.30 69.93
CA ARG A 122 15.04 28.15 71.01
C ARG A 122 13.93 28.88 71.73
N VAL A 123 13.05 29.57 70.96
CA VAL A 123 11.86 30.31 71.52
C VAL A 123 10.92 29.34 72.23
N LYS A 124 10.69 28.15 71.66
CA LYS A 124 9.87 27.09 72.27
C LYS A 124 10.43 26.67 73.65
N THR A 125 11.74 26.41 73.75
CA THR A 125 12.36 26.05 75.00
C THR A 125 12.25 27.16 76.09
N LEU A 126 12.33 28.45 75.71
CA LEU A 126 12.16 29.55 76.59
C LEU A 126 10.72 29.81 77.01
N TYR A 127 9.76 29.56 76.09
CA TYR A 127 8.33 29.61 76.37
C TYR A 127 7.95 28.50 77.39
N ASP A 128 8.44 27.28 77.18
CA ASP A 128 8.20 26.13 78.08
C ASP A 128 8.77 26.42 79.52
N LYS A 129 9.75 27.26 79.62
CA LYS A 129 10.33 27.77 80.93
C LYS A 129 9.60 29.01 81.49
N GLY A 130 8.57 29.50 80.81
CA GLY A 130 7.82 30.69 81.22
C GLY A 130 8.47 32.02 80.96
N ILE A 131 9.60 32.08 80.22
CA ILE A 131 10.41 33.25 79.94
C ILE A 131 9.87 34.10 78.79
N TYR A 132 9.27 33.44 77.77
CA TYR A 132 8.72 34.11 76.60
C TYR A 132 7.21 34.04 76.54
N ALA A 133 6.57 35.09 75.95
CA ALA A 133 5.14 35.13 75.70
C ALA A 133 4.74 34.22 74.55
N LYS A 134 3.49 33.70 74.57
CA LYS A 134 2.92 32.87 73.52
C LYS A 134 2.99 33.50 72.12
N ALA A 135 2.75 34.81 72.05
CA ALA A 135 2.86 35.57 70.78
C ALA A 135 4.26 35.42 70.10
N ALA A 136 5.34 35.39 70.92
CA ALA A 136 6.69 35.16 70.38
C ALA A 136 6.88 33.73 69.81
N LEU A 137 6.28 32.72 70.48
CA LEU A 137 6.30 31.35 69.98
C LEU A 137 5.50 31.24 68.67
N ASP A 138 4.28 31.78 68.64
CA ASP A 138 3.41 31.74 67.45
C ASP A 138 4.10 32.46 66.26
N GLN A 139 4.79 33.57 66.51
CA GLN A 139 5.59 34.29 65.48
C GLN A 139 6.75 33.47 64.95
N ALA A 140 7.52 32.80 65.85
CA ALA A 140 8.64 31.97 65.45
C ALA A 140 8.18 30.71 64.69
N GLU A 141 7.06 30.10 65.08
CA GLU A 141 6.44 29.00 64.39
C GLU A 141 5.98 29.39 63.00
N ALA A 142 5.32 30.54 62.86
CA ALA A 142 4.87 31.08 61.57
C ALA A 142 6.07 31.33 60.62
N ALA A 143 7.18 31.94 61.17
CA ALA A 143 8.37 32.17 60.40
C ALA A 143 9.07 30.87 59.91
N TRP A 144 9.14 29.84 60.77
CA TRP A 144 9.66 28.54 60.37
C TRP A 144 8.78 27.88 59.31
N LYS A 145 7.45 27.82 59.49
CA LYS A 145 6.53 27.28 58.52
C LYS A 145 6.60 28.00 57.17
N ALA A 146 6.75 29.33 57.19
CA ALA A 146 6.93 30.12 55.96
C ALA A 146 8.26 29.77 55.25
N ALA A 147 9.38 29.66 55.98
CA ALA A 147 10.66 29.26 55.41
C ALA A 147 10.64 27.84 54.85
N GLU A 148 9.97 26.89 55.54
CA GLU A 148 9.76 25.53 55.04
C GLU A 148 8.91 25.51 53.77
N ALA A 149 7.85 26.31 53.67
CA ALA A 149 7.05 26.45 52.46
C ALA A 149 7.88 27.00 51.28
N ASN A 150 8.78 27.99 51.53
CA ASN A 150 9.68 28.52 50.52
C ASN A 150 10.68 27.47 50.02
N THR A 151 11.25 26.63 50.92
CA THR A 151 12.10 25.49 50.51
C THR A 151 11.37 24.52 49.65
N ARG A 152 10.12 24.14 50.00
CA ARG A 152 9.31 23.25 49.15
C ARG A 152 9.05 23.86 47.77
N ALA A 153 8.72 25.13 47.69
CA ALA A 153 8.52 25.83 46.43
C ALA A 153 9.78 25.85 45.54
N ALA A 154 10.94 26.17 46.12
CA ALA A 154 12.22 26.20 45.41
C ALA A 154 12.65 24.80 44.89
N ARG A 155 12.45 23.75 45.71
CA ARG A 155 12.69 22.36 45.26
C ARG A 155 11.73 21.93 44.17
N ALA A 156 10.45 22.30 44.26
CA ALA A 156 9.50 22.04 43.22
C ALA A 156 9.90 22.71 41.89
N GLN A 157 10.42 23.94 41.94
CA GLN A 157 10.91 24.64 40.75
C GLN A 157 12.11 23.91 40.10
N THR A 158 13.04 23.41 40.93
CA THR A 158 14.19 22.62 40.45
C THR A 158 13.70 21.32 39.77
N ALA A 159 12.79 20.61 40.42
CA ALA A 159 12.20 19.37 39.88
C ALA A 159 11.45 19.61 38.57
N ALA A 160 10.67 20.68 38.47
CA ALA A 160 9.93 21.04 37.25
C ALA A 160 10.88 21.30 36.06
N ASN A 161 11.99 22.02 36.31
CA ASN A 161 12.98 22.31 35.26
C ASN A 161 13.76 21.05 34.84
N ALA A 162 14.08 20.15 35.77
CA ALA A 162 14.67 18.85 35.45
C ALA A 162 13.73 17.99 34.62
N ALA A 163 12.45 17.90 35.00
CA ALA A 163 11.44 17.17 34.26
C ALA A 163 11.19 17.70 32.82
N TYR A 164 11.35 19.04 32.66
CA TYR A 164 11.34 19.62 31.32
C TYR A 164 12.56 19.15 30.50
N GLY A 165 13.73 19.00 31.09
CA GLY A 165 14.91 18.43 30.43
C GLY A 165 14.70 16.96 29.99
N ASP A 166 13.99 16.16 30.78
CA ASP A 166 13.68 14.77 30.47
C ASP A 166 12.79 14.62 29.22
N GLN A 167 12.05 15.68 28.84
CA GLN A 167 11.29 15.71 27.58
C GLN A 167 12.20 15.67 26.34
N GLY A 168 13.51 15.85 26.48
CA GLY A 168 14.46 15.63 25.41
C GLY A 168 14.55 14.18 24.94
N ALA A 169 14.07 13.21 25.72
CA ALA A 169 14.03 11.81 25.30
C ALA A 169 12.96 11.58 24.21
N ILE A 170 13.41 10.99 23.10
CA ILE A 170 12.56 10.61 21.97
C ILE A 170 12.25 9.13 22.07
N TYR A 171 10.96 8.80 22.02
CA TYR A 171 10.48 7.43 22.12
C TYR A 171 9.78 7.01 20.84
N ALA A 172 9.89 5.73 20.49
CA ALA A 172 9.11 5.11 19.44
C ALA A 172 7.62 5.09 19.85
N PRO A 173 6.71 5.69 19.06
CA PRO A 173 5.30 5.76 19.43
C PRO A 173 4.59 4.41 19.27
N ASP A 174 5.10 3.52 18.40
CA ASP A 174 4.55 2.20 18.14
C ASP A 174 5.68 1.18 17.91
N SER A 175 5.35 -0.12 17.98
CA SER A 175 6.28 -1.20 17.64
C SER A 175 6.26 -1.43 16.14
N GLY A 176 7.43 -1.55 15.52
CA GLY A 176 7.53 -1.79 14.08
C GLY A 176 8.92 -1.51 13.54
N LYS A 177 8.99 -1.19 12.24
CA LYS A 177 10.25 -0.95 11.54
C LYS A 177 10.44 0.54 11.26
N VAL A 178 11.65 1.05 11.48
CA VAL A 178 12.00 2.43 11.11
C VAL A 178 12.04 2.53 9.58
N LEU A 179 11.14 3.34 9.02
CA LEU A 179 11.05 3.58 7.58
C LEU A 179 12.06 4.63 7.14
N THR A 180 12.04 5.79 7.81
CA THR A 180 12.93 6.91 7.52
C THR A 180 13.48 7.51 8.81
N VAL A 181 14.68 8.08 8.70
CA VAL A 181 15.29 8.93 9.72
C VAL A 181 15.33 10.35 9.16
N ASP A 182 14.45 11.22 9.69
CA ASP A 182 14.22 12.56 9.13
C ASP A 182 15.25 13.59 9.64
N ALA A 183 15.93 13.29 10.74
CA ALA A 183 16.97 14.16 11.31
C ALA A 183 18.20 13.34 11.73
N PRO A 184 19.40 13.65 11.23
CA PRO A 184 20.63 12.96 11.62
C PRO A 184 21.09 13.39 13.02
N LYS A 185 21.87 12.53 13.68
CA LYS A 185 22.57 12.89 14.92
C LYS A 185 23.41 14.16 14.73
N GLY A 186 23.30 15.10 15.66
CA GLY A 186 23.96 16.42 15.61
C GLY A 186 23.10 17.52 15.00
N ALA A 187 21.96 17.20 14.39
CA ALA A 187 21.05 18.21 13.86
C ALA A 187 20.40 19.05 14.97
N VAL A 188 20.14 20.31 14.67
CA VAL A 188 19.26 21.16 15.48
C VAL A 188 17.82 20.85 15.08
N VAL A 189 16.98 20.52 16.07
CA VAL A 189 15.59 20.16 15.87
C VAL A 189 14.66 21.07 16.65
N MET A 190 13.46 21.26 16.09
CA MET A 190 12.41 22.06 16.71
C MET A 190 11.41 21.15 17.44
N MET A 191 10.70 21.70 18.41
CA MET A 191 9.58 21.00 19.04
C MET A 191 8.51 20.65 18.00
N GLY A 192 8.04 19.39 17.98
CA GLY A 192 7.09 18.87 17.01
C GLY A 192 7.72 18.34 15.72
N GLN A 193 9.02 18.55 15.49
CA GLN A 193 9.71 18.04 14.31
C GLN A 193 9.80 16.51 14.35
N SER A 194 9.50 15.85 13.21
CA SER A 194 9.70 14.41 13.03
C SER A 194 11.19 14.08 13.04
N ILE A 195 11.57 13.04 13.79
CA ILE A 195 12.93 12.51 13.87
C ILE A 195 13.03 11.20 13.13
N ALA A 196 12.00 10.37 13.20
CA ALA A 196 11.93 9.11 12.50
C ALA A 196 10.47 8.73 12.27
N THR A 197 10.21 8.08 11.13
CA THR A 197 8.92 7.49 10.81
C THR A 197 9.00 5.98 11.01
N ILE A 198 8.04 5.43 11.77
CA ILE A 198 7.97 4.02 12.12
C ILE A 198 6.72 3.44 11.49
N THR A 199 6.88 2.34 10.77
CA THR A 199 5.76 1.57 10.20
C THR A 199 5.38 0.46 11.15
N SER A 200 4.09 0.28 11.41
CA SER A 200 3.59 -0.79 12.26
C SER A 200 2.41 -1.53 11.61
N GLY A 201 2.26 -2.81 11.98
CA GLY A 201 1.24 -3.69 11.42
C GLY A 201 1.68 -4.34 10.10
N ALA A 202 0.79 -5.15 9.54
CA ALA A 202 1.03 -5.83 8.28
C ALA A 202 1.10 -4.82 7.11
N PRO A 203 1.89 -5.11 6.07
CA PRO A 203 1.87 -4.32 4.84
C PRO A 203 0.50 -4.42 4.18
N VAL A 204 0.05 -3.32 3.62
CA VAL A 204 -1.18 -3.23 2.82
C VAL A 204 -0.85 -2.64 1.46
N VAL A 205 -1.62 -2.99 0.45
CA VAL A 205 -1.53 -2.38 -0.87
C VAL A 205 -2.62 -1.32 -0.97
N ARG A 206 -2.22 -0.07 -1.09
CA ARG A 206 -3.13 1.05 -1.28
C ARG A 206 -3.40 1.25 -2.75
N ILE A 207 -4.67 1.17 -3.13
CA ILE A 207 -5.16 1.46 -4.47
C ILE A 207 -5.79 2.85 -4.49
N GLU A 208 -5.63 3.55 -5.59
CA GLU A 208 -6.17 4.88 -5.83
C GLU A 208 -7.07 4.83 -7.06
N LEU A 209 -8.37 5.08 -6.89
CA LEU A 209 -9.34 5.08 -7.98
C LEU A 209 -9.99 6.44 -8.14
N PRO A 210 -10.31 6.85 -9.38
CA PRO A 210 -11.14 8.02 -9.63
C PRO A 210 -12.48 7.92 -8.90
N GLU A 211 -12.99 9.03 -8.36
CA GLU A 211 -14.24 9.09 -7.61
C GLU A 211 -15.41 8.41 -8.34
N GLY A 212 -15.54 8.64 -9.66
CA GLY A 212 -16.63 8.06 -10.46
C GLY A 212 -16.61 6.52 -10.54
N GLN A 213 -15.50 5.88 -10.22
CA GLN A 213 -15.33 4.41 -10.21
C GLN A 213 -15.37 3.82 -8.79
N SER A 214 -15.25 4.66 -7.78
CA SER A 214 -15.13 4.22 -6.38
C SER A 214 -16.42 3.60 -5.81
N GLN A 215 -17.58 3.91 -6.40
CA GLN A 215 -18.87 3.34 -5.97
C GLN A 215 -18.96 1.82 -6.13
N ALA A 216 -18.12 1.23 -7.00
CA ALA A 216 -18.05 -0.21 -7.19
C ALA A 216 -17.17 -0.92 -6.14
N LEU A 217 -16.41 -0.17 -5.31
CA LEU A 217 -15.54 -0.75 -4.30
C LEU A 217 -16.34 -1.22 -3.08
N GLN A 218 -16.14 -2.46 -2.71
CA GLN A 218 -16.76 -3.04 -1.52
C GLN A 218 -15.71 -3.71 -0.63
N VAL A 219 -15.84 -3.53 0.68
CA VAL A 219 -15.03 -4.25 1.66
C VAL A 219 -15.29 -5.76 1.51
N GLY A 220 -14.23 -6.55 1.49
CA GLY A 220 -14.28 -7.99 1.22
C GLY A 220 -14.14 -8.38 -0.24
N GLN A 221 -14.18 -7.42 -1.18
CA GLN A 221 -14.00 -7.68 -2.60
C GLN A 221 -12.58 -8.20 -2.87
N SER A 222 -12.48 -9.25 -3.70
CA SER A 222 -11.20 -9.80 -4.15
C SER A 222 -10.54 -8.91 -5.19
N VAL A 223 -9.25 -8.72 -5.07
CA VAL A 223 -8.41 -7.92 -5.98
C VAL A 223 -7.21 -8.77 -6.39
N ARG A 224 -6.96 -8.87 -7.70
CA ARG A 224 -5.73 -9.47 -8.21
C ARG A 224 -4.63 -8.41 -8.22
N LEU A 225 -3.47 -8.76 -7.69
CA LEU A 225 -2.31 -7.89 -7.57
C LEU A 225 -1.16 -8.46 -8.40
N GLU A 226 -0.44 -7.61 -9.11
CA GLU A 226 0.71 -7.99 -9.91
C GLU A 226 1.90 -7.07 -9.60
N ALA A 227 3.04 -7.68 -9.27
CA ALA A 227 4.30 -6.97 -9.03
C ALA A 227 5.49 -7.85 -9.47
N ASP A 228 6.41 -7.29 -10.26
CA ASP A 228 7.65 -7.98 -10.70
C ASP A 228 7.39 -9.39 -11.24
N SER A 229 6.39 -9.56 -12.11
CA SER A 229 5.98 -10.84 -12.70
C SER A 229 5.48 -11.89 -11.70
N ARG A 230 5.16 -11.48 -10.47
CA ARG A 230 4.47 -12.29 -9.47
C ARG A 230 3.03 -11.83 -9.35
N GLU A 231 2.13 -12.80 -9.29
CA GLU A 231 0.72 -12.55 -9.04
C GLU A 231 0.36 -12.94 -7.60
N ALA A 232 -0.50 -12.15 -6.99
CA ALA A 232 -1.09 -12.43 -5.69
C ALA A 232 -2.55 -12.01 -5.70
N THR A 233 -3.31 -12.56 -4.77
CA THR A 233 -4.71 -12.14 -4.55
C THR A 233 -4.78 -11.44 -3.20
N GLY A 234 -5.54 -10.37 -3.13
CA GLY A 234 -5.83 -9.68 -1.88
C GLY A 234 -7.33 -9.43 -1.73
N SER A 235 -7.73 -8.93 -0.59
CA SER A 235 -9.09 -8.47 -0.33
C SER A 235 -9.10 -7.02 0.13
N ILE A 236 -10.09 -6.23 -0.32
CA ILE A 236 -10.30 -4.88 0.16
C ILE A 236 -10.71 -4.95 1.63
N THR A 237 -9.89 -4.37 2.50
CA THR A 237 -10.16 -4.34 3.95
C THR A 237 -10.70 -3.02 4.41
N ARG A 238 -10.46 -1.94 3.65
CA ARG A 238 -10.93 -0.59 3.97
C ARG A 238 -11.10 0.22 2.70
N VAL A 239 -12.17 0.98 2.63
CA VAL A 239 -12.38 2.05 1.65
C VAL A 239 -12.44 3.36 2.42
N TYR A 240 -11.63 4.34 2.04
CA TYR A 240 -11.60 5.64 2.70
C TYR A 240 -12.76 6.51 2.20
N PRO A 241 -13.52 7.17 3.09
CA PRO A 241 -14.68 7.98 2.69
C PRO A 241 -14.29 9.36 2.15
N SER A 242 -13.01 9.67 2.08
CA SER A 242 -12.49 10.95 1.62
C SER A 242 -12.03 10.89 0.17
N VAL A 243 -12.33 11.95 -0.57
CA VAL A 243 -11.80 12.16 -1.92
C VAL A 243 -10.62 13.11 -1.83
N THR A 244 -9.45 12.66 -2.25
CA THR A 244 -8.23 13.47 -2.31
C THR A 244 -7.77 13.60 -3.76
N GLN A 245 -7.66 14.81 -4.27
CA GLN A 245 -7.29 15.08 -5.67
C GLN A 245 -8.17 14.35 -6.71
N GLY A 246 -9.47 14.16 -6.42
CA GLY A 246 -10.40 13.44 -7.29
C GLY A 246 -10.29 11.92 -7.24
N GLN A 247 -9.55 11.38 -6.28
CA GLN A 247 -9.35 9.94 -6.09
C GLN A 247 -9.84 9.48 -4.72
N VAL A 248 -10.35 8.27 -4.67
CA VAL A 248 -10.70 7.53 -3.45
C VAL A 248 -9.65 6.47 -3.22
N GLU A 249 -9.18 6.38 -1.99
CA GLU A 249 -8.21 5.38 -1.58
C GLU A 249 -8.92 4.15 -0.99
N ALA A 250 -8.34 2.98 -1.23
CA ALA A 250 -8.72 1.77 -0.52
C ALA A 250 -7.49 0.91 -0.19
N ASP A 251 -7.53 0.27 0.97
CA ASP A 251 -6.48 -0.63 1.41
C ASP A 251 -6.87 -2.07 1.12
N VAL A 252 -5.99 -2.79 0.47
CA VAL A 252 -6.07 -4.21 0.13
C VAL A 252 -5.05 -4.95 0.99
N THR A 253 -5.48 -5.98 1.70
CA THR A 253 -4.58 -6.89 2.39
C THR A 253 -4.13 -7.97 1.40
N PRO A 254 -2.84 -7.99 1.01
CA PRO A 254 -2.34 -8.96 0.06
C PRO A 254 -2.09 -10.32 0.73
N ALA A 255 -2.29 -11.40 -0.02
CA ALA A 255 -1.77 -12.71 0.34
C ALA A 255 -0.56 -13.01 -0.56
N GLY A 256 0.66 -13.01 0.02
CA GLY A 256 1.89 -13.33 -0.71
C GLY A 256 2.81 -12.15 -1.07
N PHE A 257 2.46 -10.91 -0.71
CA PHE A 257 3.29 -9.72 -0.91
C PHE A 257 3.84 -9.13 0.38
N GLU A 258 3.91 -9.92 1.45
CA GLU A 258 4.36 -9.47 2.77
C GLU A 258 5.84 -9.03 2.78
N SER A 259 6.63 -9.48 1.81
CA SER A 259 8.06 -9.16 1.69
C SER A 259 8.35 -7.93 0.83
N LEU A 260 7.35 -7.33 0.17
CA LEU A 260 7.59 -6.15 -0.65
C LEU A 260 7.92 -4.94 0.23
N PRO A 261 8.89 -4.11 -0.17
CA PRO A 261 9.22 -2.91 0.57
C PRO A 261 8.08 -1.88 0.49
N VAL A 262 7.91 -1.10 1.56
CA VAL A 262 7.01 0.06 1.56
C VAL A 262 7.44 1.03 0.47
N GLY A 263 6.49 1.49 -0.33
CA GLY A 263 6.72 2.33 -1.51
C GLY A 263 6.82 1.55 -2.82
N ALA A 264 6.86 0.22 -2.80
CA ALA A 264 6.86 -0.59 -4.03
C ALA A 264 5.57 -0.36 -4.82
N LYS A 265 5.71 -0.28 -6.16
CA LYS A 265 4.58 -0.14 -7.07
C LYS A 265 4.02 -1.51 -7.43
N VAL A 266 2.70 -1.61 -7.42
CA VAL A 266 1.92 -2.80 -7.71
C VAL A 266 0.81 -2.41 -8.68
N THR A 267 0.47 -3.27 -9.63
CA THR A 267 -0.74 -3.14 -10.42
C THR A 267 -1.85 -3.94 -9.76
N ALA A 268 -2.95 -3.30 -9.43
CA ALA A 268 -4.13 -3.96 -8.88
C ALA A 268 -5.21 -4.04 -9.95
N PHE A 269 -5.79 -5.22 -10.13
CA PHE A 269 -6.93 -5.44 -11.03
C PHE A 269 -8.21 -5.51 -10.20
N VAL A 270 -9.00 -4.46 -10.29
CA VAL A 270 -10.21 -4.28 -9.50
C VAL A 270 -11.43 -4.49 -10.39
N SER A 271 -12.39 -5.31 -9.94
CA SER A 271 -13.67 -5.47 -10.64
C SER A 271 -14.54 -4.24 -10.35
N LEU A 272 -14.89 -3.50 -11.39
CA LEU A 272 -15.77 -2.33 -11.30
C LEU A 272 -17.21 -2.64 -11.70
N GLY A 273 -17.51 -3.91 -11.95
CA GLY A 273 -18.82 -4.37 -12.37
C GLY A 273 -18.73 -5.64 -13.18
N ARG A 274 -19.80 -5.95 -13.91
CA ARG A 274 -19.85 -7.10 -14.82
C ARG A 274 -20.11 -6.62 -16.23
N ARG A 275 -19.50 -7.32 -17.18
CA ARG A 275 -19.71 -7.09 -18.62
C ARG A 275 -19.94 -8.39 -19.36
N GLN A 276 -20.57 -8.31 -20.50
CA GLN A 276 -20.70 -9.45 -21.40
C GLN A 276 -19.41 -9.63 -22.19
N ALA A 277 -18.87 -10.85 -22.21
CA ALA A 277 -17.70 -11.22 -22.98
C ALA A 277 -17.89 -12.60 -23.61
N ILE A 278 -17.17 -12.86 -24.67
CA ILE A 278 -17.10 -14.18 -25.30
C ILE A 278 -15.82 -14.84 -24.81
N LEU A 279 -15.96 -15.97 -24.10
CA LEU A 279 -14.81 -16.75 -23.62
C LEU A 279 -14.70 -18.03 -24.43
N LEU A 280 -13.53 -18.31 -24.99
CA LEU A 280 -13.21 -19.56 -25.65
C LEU A 280 -12.04 -20.26 -24.94
N PRO A 281 -12.10 -21.62 -24.80
CA PRO A 281 -10.94 -22.38 -24.37
C PRO A 281 -9.76 -22.17 -25.33
N ARG A 282 -8.54 -22.11 -24.79
CA ARG A 282 -7.33 -21.82 -25.57
C ARG A 282 -7.10 -22.75 -26.76
N ASN A 283 -7.58 -24.02 -26.71
CA ASN A 283 -7.49 -24.98 -27.80
C ASN A 283 -8.40 -24.67 -29.00
N TYR A 284 -9.27 -23.65 -28.91
CA TYR A 284 -10.08 -23.16 -30.03
C TYR A 284 -9.43 -21.97 -30.75
N VAL A 285 -8.34 -21.41 -30.21
CA VAL A 285 -7.61 -20.29 -30.79
C VAL A 285 -6.21 -20.75 -31.19
N THR A 286 -5.73 -20.31 -32.33
CA THR A 286 -4.33 -20.52 -32.77
C THR A 286 -3.73 -19.20 -33.22
N THR A 287 -2.47 -18.94 -32.82
CA THR A 287 -1.76 -17.74 -33.24
C THR A 287 -0.77 -18.10 -34.34
N ARG A 288 -0.86 -17.42 -35.47
CA ARG A 288 0.08 -17.55 -36.61
C ARG A 288 0.41 -16.17 -37.15
N TYR A 289 1.70 -15.90 -37.36
CA TYR A 289 2.20 -14.62 -37.88
C TYR A 289 1.74 -13.38 -37.08
N GLY A 290 1.51 -13.56 -35.76
CA GLY A 290 1.04 -12.48 -34.87
C GLY A 290 -0.45 -12.19 -34.94
N LEU A 291 -1.24 -13.03 -35.65
CA LEU A 291 -2.70 -12.95 -35.72
C LEU A 291 -3.32 -14.19 -35.09
N ASP A 292 -4.42 -13.99 -34.40
CA ASP A 292 -5.20 -15.07 -33.80
C ASP A 292 -6.32 -15.51 -34.75
N TYR A 293 -6.49 -16.83 -34.86
CA TYR A 293 -7.46 -17.46 -35.73
C TYR A 293 -8.33 -18.43 -34.94
N VAL A 294 -9.59 -18.52 -35.36
CA VAL A 294 -10.57 -19.55 -34.93
C VAL A 294 -11.11 -20.28 -36.12
N LYS A 295 -11.54 -21.51 -35.94
CA LYS A 295 -12.23 -22.31 -36.95
C LYS A 295 -13.72 -22.11 -36.80
N LEU A 296 -14.33 -21.31 -37.67
CA LEU A 296 -15.77 -21.07 -37.71
C LEU A 296 -16.46 -22.18 -38.54
N ALA A 297 -17.40 -22.86 -37.93
CA ALA A 297 -18.21 -23.85 -38.64
C ALA A 297 -19.30 -23.16 -39.48
N GLN A 298 -19.37 -23.46 -40.78
CA GLN A 298 -20.34 -22.92 -41.70
C GLN A 298 -21.61 -23.80 -41.72
N LYS A 299 -22.72 -23.23 -42.19
CA LYS A 299 -24.01 -23.93 -42.27
C LYS A 299 -24.03 -25.11 -43.25
N ASP A 300 -23.10 -25.13 -44.19
CA ASP A 300 -22.90 -26.20 -45.19
C ASP A 300 -22.04 -27.36 -44.69
N GLY A 301 -21.59 -27.31 -43.38
CA GLY A 301 -20.74 -28.35 -42.78
C GLY A 301 -19.24 -28.10 -43.00
N GLY A 302 -18.86 -27.03 -43.70
CA GLY A 302 -17.47 -26.62 -43.89
C GLY A 302 -16.94 -25.89 -42.65
N VAL A 303 -15.62 -25.77 -42.57
CA VAL A 303 -14.92 -24.99 -41.55
C VAL A 303 -14.07 -23.91 -42.22
N MET A 304 -14.24 -22.68 -41.82
CA MET A 304 -13.45 -21.54 -42.32
C MET A 304 -12.62 -20.95 -41.20
N GLU A 305 -11.36 -20.70 -41.49
CA GLU A 305 -10.51 -19.95 -40.54
C GLU A 305 -10.83 -18.45 -40.61
N THR A 306 -11.15 -17.88 -39.49
CA THR A 306 -11.47 -16.45 -39.34
C THR A 306 -10.49 -15.82 -38.36
N THR A 307 -10.00 -14.63 -38.69
CA THR A 307 -9.18 -13.82 -37.76
C THR A 307 -10.08 -13.27 -36.66
N VAL A 308 -9.55 -13.33 -35.44
CA VAL A 308 -10.18 -12.78 -34.24
C VAL A 308 -9.18 -11.92 -33.47
N GLU A 309 -9.71 -10.97 -32.74
CA GLU A 309 -8.92 -10.23 -31.76
C GLU A 309 -9.13 -10.87 -30.40
N THR A 310 -8.04 -11.24 -29.71
CA THR A 310 -8.15 -11.95 -28.44
C THR A 310 -7.34 -11.26 -27.35
N ALA A 311 -7.73 -11.50 -26.09
CA ALA A 311 -6.96 -11.18 -24.91
C ALA A 311 -6.91 -12.41 -23.97
N PRO A 312 -5.82 -12.61 -23.23
CA PRO A 312 -5.77 -13.65 -22.21
C PRO A 312 -6.75 -13.32 -21.08
N TYR A 313 -7.65 -14.25 -20.75
CA TYR A 313 -8.58 -14.08 -19.65
C TYR A 313 -8.11 -14.84 -18.39
N ASP A 314 -7.85 -16.14 -18.54
CA ASP A 314 -7.29 -16.99 -17.49
C ASP A 314 -6.32 -18.04 -18.06
N ALA A 315 -5.88 -18.99 -17.23
CA ALA A 315 -4.95 -20.05 -17.67
C ALA A 315 -5.56 -20.95 -18.77
N GLN A 316 -6.88 -21.07 -18.88
CA GLN A 316 -7.57 -22.01 -19.75
C GLN A 316 -8.37 -21.32 -20.84
N HIS A 317 -8.73 -20.04 -20.68
CA HIS A 317 -9.61 -19.31 -21.59
C HIS A 317 -8.93 -18.09 -22.19
N MET A 318 -9.35 -17.76 -23.42
CA MET A 318 -9.09 -16.50 -24.11
C MET A 318 -10.40 -15.73 -24.24
N GLU A 319 -10.35 -14.46 -24.03
CA GLU A 319 -11.47 -13.56 -24.33
C GLU A 319 -11.40 -13.13 -25.79
N ILE A 320 -12.52 -13.19 -26.49
CA ILE A 320 -12.66 -12.71 -27.85
C ILE A 320 -13.18 -11.28 -27.81
N LEU A 321 -12.34 -10.34 -28.20
CA LEU A 321 -12.67 -8.91 -28.25
C LEU A 321 -13.39 -8.52 -29.55
N GLY A 322 -13.16 -9.29 -30.63
CA GLY A 322 -13.78 -9.07 -31.92
C GLY A 322 -13.62 -10.23 -32.90
N GLY A 323 -14.46 -10.29 -33.93
CA GLY A 323 -14.39 -11.29 -34.97
C GLY A 323 -15.35 -12.48 -34.84
N LEU A 324 -16.07 -12.62 -33.70
CA LEU A 324 -17.11 -13.60 -33.48
C LEU A 324 -18.37 -12.96 -32.91
N ASN A 325 -19.51 -13.60 -33.19
CA ASN A 325 -20.82 -13.22 -32.64
C ASN A 325 -21.38 -14.33 -31.74
N PRO A 326 -22.17 -13.99 -30.72
CA PRO A 326 -22.95 -14.99 -29.98
C PRO A 326 -23.84 -15.80 -30.94
N GLY A 327 -23.80 -17.13 -30.83
CA GLY A 327 -24.49 -18.06 -31.71
C GLY A 327 -23.63 -18.69 -32.81
N ASP A 328 -22.44 -18.15 -33.09
CA ASP A 328 -21.47 -18.77 -33.97
C ASP A 328 -21.04 -20.14 -33.42
N ARG A 329 -20.57 -21.02 -34.28
CA ARG A 329 -20.04 -22.33 -33.90
C ARG A 329 -18.59 -22.43 -34.27
N VAL A 330 -17.75 -22.79 -33.32
CA VAL A 330 -16.31 -22.93 -33.53
C VAL A 330 -15.85 -24.35 -33.30
N ALA A 331 -14.88 -24.79 -34.09
CA ALA A 331 -14.25 -26.10 -33.97
C ALA A 331 -12.86 -25.99 -33.32
N PRO A 332 -12.42 -26.95 -32.49
CA PRO A 332 -11.13 -26.93 -31.88
C PRO A 332 -9.98 -27.10 -32.90
N TYR A 333 -8.85 -26.53 -32.65
CA TYR A 333 -7.60 -26.97 -33.24
C TYR A 333 -7.17 -28.23 -32.50
N GLY A 334 -7.03 -29.38 -33.25
CA GLY A 334 -6.66 -30.65 -32.62
C GLY A 334 -5.46 -30.50 -31.66
N ALA A 335 -5.49 -31.25 -30.57
CA ALA A 335 -4.38 -31.31 -29.65
C ALA A 335 -3.13 -31.73 -30.43
N ARG A 336 -2.08 -30.91 -30.39
CA ARG A 336 -0.72 -31.26 -30.85
C ARG A 336 -0.08 -32.18 -29.86
#